data_7b5df6c845680536501dc60971577d8a
#
_entry.id   7b5df6c845680536501dc60971577d8a
#
_cell.length_a   1.000
_cell.length_b   1.000
_cell.length_c   1.000
_cell.angle_alpha   90.00
_cell.angle_beta   90.00
_cell.angle_gamma   90.00
#
_symmetry.space_group_name_H-M   'P 1'
#
loop_
_entity.id
_entity.type
_entity.pdbx_description
1 polymer ?
#
loop_
_entity_poly.entity_id
_entity_poly.type
_entity_poly.pdbx_seq_one_letter_code
_entity_poly.pdbx_strand_id
1 'polypeptide(L)'
;MPRPPRLTAPSTVYHVILRCNAKEPLFRTPKDFESLLCVLAKYKQKHSFKLFGYCIMNTHAHLIIQTPDDEETTISKIMHNVASLYVRDFNIRHKRVGHFFGERFKSPIVEDDSYGIALLKYISQNPVRAKMVAKARDWEWSSFRVYEEGEPTMFVDLLPSFEGLARTRKRAAQVFAELVNGKVVKQDDGWTRSRVIGTEIFIKRILGTPHDPLAAGPPG
;
A
#
# COMPACT_ATOMS: atom_id res chain seq x y z
N MET A 1 -3.07 24.99 -11.07
CA MET A 1 -3.95 24.10 -11.86
C MET A 1 -4.68 23.14 -10.92
N PRO A 2 -5.98 22.90 -11.09
CA PRO A 2 -6.71 21.88 -10.33
C PRO A 2 -6.07 20.51 -10.60
N ARG A 3 -5.91 19.70 -9.53
CA ARG A 3 -5.42 18.32 -9.70
C ARG A 3 -6.45 17.48 -10.45
N PRO A 4 -6.06 16.64 -11.40
CA PRO A 4 -6.99 15.79 -12.12
C PRO A 4 -7.76 14.86 -11.16
N PRO A 5 -8.98 14.44 -11.55
CA PRO A 5 -9.73 13.44 -10.80
C PRO A 5 -8.92 12.17 -10.59
N ARG A 6 -9.18 11.48 -9.48
CA ARG A 6 -8.56 10.19 -9.22
C ARG A 6 -9.17 9.14 -10.15
N LEU A 7 -8.33 8.27 -10.68
CA LEU A 7 -8.80 7.09 -11.39
C LEU A 7 -9.43 6.13 -10.39
N THR A 8 -10.67 5.73 -10.65
CA THR A 8 -11.41 4.77 -9.81
C THR A 8 -12.05 3.72 -10.69
N ALA A 9 -11.92 2.46 -10.29
CA ALA A 9 -12.60 1.34 -10.92
C ALA A 9 -12.87 0.25 -9.87
N PRO A 10 -13.91 -0.56 -10.03
CA PRO A 10 -14.14 -1.74 -9.19
C PRO A 10 -13.04 -2.78 -9.38
N SER A 11 -12.91 -3.70 -8.44
CA SER A 11 -11.95 -4.83 -8.46
C SER A 11 -10.50 -4.43 -8.79
N THR A 12 -10.11 -3.18 -8.46
CA THR A 12 -8.84 -2.61 -8.89
C THR A 12 -7.84 -2.53 -7.74
N VAL A 13 -6.60 -2.91 -8.00
CA VAL A 13 -5.50 -2.85 -7.04
C VAL A 13 -4.86 -1.47 -7.04
N TYR A 14 -4.71 -0.90 -5.85
CA TYR A 14 -4.12 0.42 -5.63
C TYR A 14 -2.94 0.33 -4.68
N HIS A 15 -1.87 1.04 -5.00
CA HIS A 15 -0.83 1.39 -4.04
C HIS A 15 -1.21 2.69 -3.33
N VAL A 16 -1.72 2.59 -2.13
CA VAL A 16 -2.11 3.77 -1.34
C VAL A 16 -0.94 4.25 -0.50
N ILE A 17 -0.67 5.56 -0.56
CA ILE A 17 0.36 6.20 0.24
C ILE A 17 -0.27 7.32 1.06
N LEU A 18 -0.29 7.12 2.37
CA LEU A 18 -0.69 8.13 3.36
C LEU A 18 0.56 8.85 3.86
N ARG A 19 0.65 10.16 3.67
CA ARG A 19 1.80 10.95 4.11
C ARG A 19 1.36 12.23 4.81
N CYS A 20 2.03 12.58 5.91
CA CYS A 20 1.88 13.89 6.54
C CYS A 20 2.73 14.95 5.82
N ASN A 21 2.20 16.17 5.67
CA ASN A 21 2.92 17.27 4.99
C ASN A 21 4.06 17.86 5.80
N ALA A 22 3.99 17.82 7.11
CA ALA A 22 4.83 18.64 7.98
C ALA A 22 6.18 17.99 8.34
N LYS A 23 6.60 16.87 7.67
CA LYS A 23 7.72 16.03 8.12
C LYS A 23 7.59 15.55 9.59
N GLU A 24 6.45 15.85 10.23
CA GLU A 24 6.16 15.34 11.56
C GLU A 24 5.90 13.85 11.52
N PRO A 25 6.33 13.09 12.52
CA PRO A 25 6.01 11.68 12.60
C PRO A 25 4.50 11.51 12.75
N LEU A 26 3.93 10.75 11.79
CA LEU A 26 2.52 10.36 11.74
C LEU A 26 2.24 9.26 12.77
N PHE A 27 3.25 8.47 13.05
CA PHE A 27 3.22 7.36 13.99
C PHE A 27 4.32 7.57 15.02
N ARG A 28 3.95 8.03 16.22
CA ARG A 28 4.87 8.44 17.30
C ARG A 28 5.02 7.36 18.37
N THR A 29 3.96 6.63 18.60
CA THR A 29 3.86 5.60 19.63
C THR A 29 3.31 4.31 19.04
N PRO A 30 3.57 3.13 19.64
CA PRO A 30 2.96 1.87 19.20
C PRO A 30 1.44 1.97 19.04
N LYS A 31 0.75 2.71 19.90
CA LYS A 31 -0.69 2.93 19.83
C LYS A 31 -1.15 3.64 18.55
N ASP A 32 -0.29 4.43 17.93
CA ASP A 32 -0.63 5.09 16.66
C ASP A 32 -0.64 4.09 15.51
N PHE A 33 0.32 3.17 15.48
CA PHE A 33 0.38 2.07 14.52
C PHE A 33 -0.82 1.13 14.69
N GLU A 34 -1.06 0.66 15.92
CA GLU A 34 -2.20 -0.17 16.28
C GLU A 34 -3.52 0.48 15.88
N SER A 35 -3.68 1.78 16.16
CA SER A 35 -4.89 2.54 15.81
C SER A 35 -5.15 2.53 14.31
N LEU A 36 -4.12 2.72 13.46
CA LEU A 36 -4.32 2.63 12.00
C LEU A 36 -4.73 1.21 11.59
N LEU A 37 -4.10 0.17 12.15
CA LEU A 37 -4.45 -1.23 11.85
C LEU A 37 -5.89 -1.55 12.28
N CYS A 38 -6.31 -1.10 13.46
CA CYS A 38 -7.69 -1.27 13.93
C CYS A 38 -8.70 -0.55 13.02
N VAL A 39 -8.38 0.67 12.59
CA VAL A 39 -9.24 1.43 11.66
C VAL A 39 -9.33 0.74 10.30
N LEU A 40 -8.21 0.24 9.78
CA LEU A 40 -8.18 -0.52 8.52
C LEU A 40 -9.01 -1.82 8.64
N ALA A 41 -8.88 -2.57 9.74
CA ALA A 41 -9.66 -3.79 9.98
C ALA A 41 -11.17 -3.49 10.00
N LYS A 42 -11.58 -2.44 10.72
CA LYS A 42 -12.97 -1.98 10.78
C LYS A 42 -13.54 -1.66 9.41
N TYR A 43 -12.79 -0.90 8.60
CA TYR A 43 -13.28 -0.49 7.29
C TYR A 43 -13.10 -1.57 6.23
N LYS A 44 -12.15 -2.49 6.37
CA LYS A 44 -12.08 -3.69 5.54
C LYS A 44 -13.37 -4.50 5.66
N GLN A 45 -13.84 -4.74 6.88
CA GLN A 45 -15.10 -5.43 7.11
C GLN A 45 -16.30 -4.63 6.55
N LYS A 46 -16.35 -3.31 6.76
CA LYS A 46 -17.47 -2.47 6.33
C LYS A 46 -17.58 -2.32 4.82
N HIS A 47 -16.46 -2.24 4.13
CA HIS A 47 -16.38 -1.94 2.69
C HIS A 47 -15.97 -3.14 1.85
N SER A 48 -15.75 -4.30 2.46
CA SER A 48 -15.40 -5.56 1.78
C SER A 48 -14.21 -5.45 0.82
N PHE A 49 -13.27 -4.52 1.06
CA PHE A 49 -12.05 -4.43 0.27
C PHE A 49 -11.03 -5.49 0.71
N LYS A 50 -10.12 -5.87 -0.19
CA LYS A 50 -8.98 -6.72 0.16
C LYS A 50 -7.77 -5.86 0.53
N LEU A 51 -7.06 -6.26 1.57
CA LEU A 51 -5.79 -5.65 1.98
C LEU A 51 -4.68 -6.66 1.72
N PHE A 52 -3.98 -6.49 0.61
CA PHE A 52 -2.90 -7.39 0.21
C PHE A 52 -1.57 -7.11 0.92
N GLY A 53 -1.38 -5.91 1.43
CA GLY A 53 -0.15 -5.61 2.14
C GLY A 53 -0.14 -4.23 2.75
N TYR A 54 0.72 -4.07 3.74
CA TYR A 54 1.00 -2.77 4.34
C TYR A 54 2.43 -2.69 4.87
N CYS A 55 2.94 -1.48 4.93
CA CYS A 55 4.13 -1.12 5.66
C CYS A 55 3.94 0.29 6.23
N ILE A 56 3.85 0.39 7.56
CA ILE A 56 3.63 1.65 8.26
C ILE A 56 4.98 2.14 8.77
N MET A 57 5.43 3.28 8.24
CA MET A 57 6.67 3.96 8.61
C MET A 57 6.35 5.14 9.51
N ASN A 58 7.31 5.67 10.26
CA ASN A 58 7.05 6.77 11.20
C ASN A 58 6.37 7.99 10.56
N THR A 59 6.62 8.29 9.28
CA THR A 59 6.12 9.50 8.59
C THR A 59 5.08 9.23 7.52
N HIS A 60 4.86 7.98 7.16
CA HIS A 60 3.94 7.59 6.09
C HIS A 60 3.57 6.11 6.20
N ALA A 61 2.47 5.72 5.54
CA ALA A 61 2.07 4.33 5.40
C ALA A 61 1.87 3.98 3.93
N HIS A 62 2.32 2.80 3.54
CA HIS A 62 2.04 2.16 2.27
C HIS A 62 1.02 1.06 2.49
N LEU A 63 -0.03 1.02 1.65
CA LEU A 63 -1.07 -0.01 1.66
C LEU A 63 -1.26 -0.51 0.24
N ILE A 64 -1.50 -1.81 0.08
CA ILE A 64 -1.92 -2.43 -1.19
C ILE A 64 -3.37 -2.87 -1.00
N ILE A 65 -4.28 -2.15 -1.65
CA ILE A 65 -5.73 -2.33 -1.46
C ILE A 65 -6.37 -2.66 -2.81
N GLN A 66 -7.20 -3.71 -2.84
CA GLN A 66 -8.12 -3.95 -3.95
C GLN A 66 -9.53 -3.52 -3.54
N THR A 67 -10.14 -2.66 -4.35
CA THR A 67 -11.54 -2.28 -4.18
C THR A 67 -12.46 -3.47 -4.44
N PRO A 68 -13.65 -3.53 -3.81
CA PRO A 68 -14.64 -4.55 -4.12
C PRO A 68 -15.18 -4.39 -5.56
N ASP A 69 -15.98 -5.37 -5.97
CA ASP A 69 -16.61 -5.40 -7.31
C ASP A 69 -17.93 -4.62 -7.32
N ASP A 70 -17.87 -3.36 -6.88
CA ASP A 70 -18.96 -2.41 -6.96
C ASP A 70 -18.44 -1.01 -7.30
N GLU A 71 -19.26 -0.22 -8.00
CA GLU A 71 -18.88 1.14 -8.41
C GLU A 71 -18.99 2.18 -7.27
N GLU A 72 -19.74 1.87 -6.21
CA GLU A 72 -19.99 2.81 -5.12
C GLU A 72 -18.84 2.85 -4.11
N THR A 73 -18.13 1.72 -3.94
CA THR A 73 -17.06 1.59 -2.94
C THR A 73 -15.70 1.91 -3.55
N THR A 74 -15.49 3.15 -3.89
CA THR A 74 -14.25 3.63 -4.49
C THR A 74 -13.11 3.70 -3.48
N ILE A 75 -11.86 3.66 -3.99
CA ILE A 75 -10.66 3.88 -3.16
C ILE A 75 -10.71 5.24 -2.42
N SER A 76 -11.38 6.24 -3.01
CA SER A 76 -11.57 7.54 -2.38
C SER A 76 -12.49 7.46 -1.17
N LYS A 77 -13.59 6.72 -1.25
CA LYS A 77 -14.55 6.50 -0.15
C LYS A 77 -13.90 5.69 0.99
N ILE A 78 -13.20 4.60 0.64
CA ILE A 78 -12.47 3.77 1.62
C ILE A 78 -11.47 4.63 2.40
N MET A 79 -10.59 5.32 1.68
CA MET A 79 -9.49 6.07 2.31
C MET A 79 -9.95 7.34 3.00
N HIS A 80 -11.05 7.98 2.54
CA HIS A 80 -11.67 9.07 3.29
C HIS A 80 -12.09 8.60 4.69
N ASN A 81 -12.79 7.48 4.77
CA ASN A 81 -13.25 6.93 6.04
C ASN A 81 -12.08 6.50 6.94
N VAL A 82 -11.10 5.80 6.38
CA VAL A 82 -9.90 5.37 7.13
C VAL A 82 -9.14 6.57 7.67
N ALA A 83 -8.81 7.54 6.80
CA ALA A 83 -8.02 8.70 7.19
C ALA A 83 -8.75 9.59 8.21
N SER A 84 -10.05 9.84 8.01
CA SER A 84 -10.85 10.69 8.90
C SER A 84 -10.94 10.10 10.31
N LEU A 85 -11.21 8.79 10.42
CA LEU A 85 -11.28 8.14 11.73
C LEU A 85 -9.91 8.11 12.40
N TYR A 86 -8.86 7.73 11.69
CA TYR A 86 -7.50 7.72 12.22
C TYR A 86 -7.07 9.09 12.75
N VAL A 87 -7.28 10.15 11.94
CA VAL A 87 -6.92 11.53 12.34
C VAL A 87 -7.69 11.99 13.58
N ARG A 88 -8.99 11.67 13.65
CA ARG A 88 -9.78 11.98 14.85
C ARG A 88 -9.19 11.31 16.08
N ASP A 89 -8.90 10.02 16.01
CA ASP A 89 -8.38 9.25 17.13
C ASP A 89 -6.95 9.71 17.50
N PHE A 90 -6.12 10.03 16.50
CA PHE A 90 -4.80 10.60 16.71
C PHE A 90 -4.87 11.96 17.42
N ASN A 91 -5.74 12.87 16.95
CA ASN A 91 -5.89 14.19 17.55
C ASN A 91 -6.35 14.12 19.01
N ILE A 92 -7.26 13.19 19.33
CA ILE A 92 -7.70 12.96 20.72
C ILE A 92 -6.51 12.48 21.58
N ARG A 93 -5.77 11.45 21.13
CA ARG A 93 -4.62 10.92 21.89
C ARG A 93 -3.51 11.94 22.12
N HIS A 94 -3.24 12.76 21.10
CA HIS A 94 -2.13 13.72 21.14
C HIS A 94 -2.57 15.16 21.49
N LYS A 95 -3.82 15.35 21.94
CA LYS A 95 -4.41 16.65 22.31
C LYS A 95 -4.19 17.72 21.22
N ARG A 96 -4.39 17.33 19.95
CA ARG A 96 -4.25 18.21 18.79
C ARG A 96 -5.60 18.65 18.24
N VAL A 97 -5.60 19.79 17.55
CA VAL A 97 -6.75 20.30 16.79
C VAL A 97 -6.31 20.51 15.34
N GLY A 98 -7.25 20.35 14.41
CA GLY A 98 -7.05 20.68 13.00
C GLY A 98 -6.65 19.50 12.12
N HIS A 99 -6.39 19.84 10.84
CA HIS A 99 -6.07 18.85 9.80
C HIS A 99 -4.67 18.26 10.00
N PHE A 100 -4.54 16.96 9.76
CA PHE A 100 -3.29 16.24 9.92
C PHE A 100 -2.63 15.94 8.56
N PHE A 101 -3.44 15.55 7.58
CA PHE A 101 -2.99 15.34 6.21
C PHE A 101 -3.14 16.64 5.44
N GLY A 102 -2.06 17.28 5.07
CA GLY A 102 -2.10 18.50 4.26
C GLY A 102 -2.34 18.21 2.77
N GLU A 103 -2.05 16.99 2.30
CA GLU A 103 -2.31 16.55 0.94
C GLU A 103 -3.22 15.31 0.91
N ARG A 104 -3.96 15.17 -0.19
CA ARG A 104 -4.70 13.93 -0.45
C ARG A 104 -3.70 12.77 -0.59
N PHE A 105 -4.04 11.60 -0.07
CA PHE A 105 -3.27 10.38 -0.29
C PHE A 105 -3.05 10.13 -1.78
N LYS A 106 -1.92 9.52 -2.13
CA LYS A 106 -1.66 9.02 -3.49
C LYS A 106 -2.23 7.62 -3.62
N SER A 107 -2.69 7.25 -4.80
CA SER A 107 -3.26 5.94 -5.09
C SER A 107 -3.06 5.54 -6.55
N PRO A 108 -1.80 5.34 -7.01
CA PRO A 108 -1.59 4.74 -8.32
C PRO A 108 -2.28 3.37 -8.41
N ILE A 109 -2.86 3.10 -9.59
CA ILE A 109 -3.37 1.78 -9.94
C ILE A 109 -2.17 0.89 -10.29
N VAL A 110 -2.19 -0.34 -9.82
CA VAL A 110 -1.12 -1.33 -10.03
C VAL A 110 -1.69 -2.58 -10.68
N GLU A 111 -1.02 -3.07 -11.72
CA GLU A 111 -1.33 -4.37 -12.31
C GLU A 111 -0.96 -5.48 -11.31
N ASP A 112 -1.89 -6.41 -11.06
CA ASP A 112 -1.65 -7.53 -10.14
C ASP A 112 -1.08 -8.73 -10.90
N ASP A 113 0.22 -8.65 -11.15
CA ASP A 113 1.05 -9.73 -11.67
C ASP A 113 2.46 -9.58 -11.10
N SER A 114 3.49 -9.56 -11.95
CA SER A 114 4.87 -9.26 -11.55
C SER A 114 5.01 -7.89 -10.86
N TYR A 115 4.19 -6.90 -11.21
CA TYR A 115 4.19 -5.56 -10.58
C TYR A 115 3.62 -5.60 -9.17
N GLY A 116 2.59 -6.44 -8.91
CA GLY A 116 2.07 -6.64 -7.57
C GLY A 116 3.13 -7.20 -6.62
N ILE A 117 3.88 -8.23 -7.06
CA ILE A 117 5.01 -8.80 -6.30
C ILE A 117 6.14 -7.78 -6.13
N ALA A 118 6.50 -7.05 -7.19
CA ALA A 118 7.54 -6.03 -7.11
C ALA A 118 7.16 -4.90 -6.13
N LEU A 119 5.90 -4.47 -6.12
CA LEU A 119 5.38 -3.51 -5.15
C LEU A 119 5.40 -4.07 -3.73
N LEU A 120 4.96 -5.32 -3.53
CA LEU A 120 4.97 -5.94 -2.22
C LEU A 120 6.39 -6.07 -1.66
N LYS A 121 7.37 -6.46 -2.52
CA LYS A 121 8.80 -6.42 -2.20
C LYS A 121 9.24 -5.01 -1.82
N TYR A 122 8.89 -4.01 -2.66
CA TYR A 122 9.27 -2.61 -2.43
C TYR A 122 8.80 -2.10 -1.07
N ILE A 123 7.52 -2.30 -0.71
CA ILE A 123 7.02 -1.84 0.58
C ILE A 123 7.61 -2.61 1.75
N SER A 124 7.86 -3.92 1.59
CA SER A 124 8.50 -4.75 2.62
C SER A 124 9.95 -4.34 2.91
N GLN A 125 10.66 -3.83 1.91
CA GLN A 125 12.04 -3.37 2.05
C GLN A 125 12.15 -1.93 2.60
N ASN A 126 11.04 -1.17 2.72
CA ASN A 126 11.09 0.23 3.16
C ASN A 126 11.79 0.44 4.52
N PRO A 127 11.52 -0.35 5.58
CA PRO A 127 12.19 -0.18 6.86
C PRO A 127 13.70 -0.47 6.80
N VAL A 128 14.11 -1.45 5.98
CA VAL A 128 15.53 -1.77 5.76
C VAL A 128 16.22 -0.65 4.98
N ARG A 129 15.56 -0.17 3.92
CA ARG A 129 16.05 0.96 3.10
C ARG A 129 16.21 2.24 3.92
N ALA A 130 15.27 2.48 4.84
CA ALA A 130 15.33 3.60 5.79
C ALA A 130 16.30 3.38 6.96
N LYS A 131 17.02 2.25 7.00
CA LYS A 131 17.95 1.86 8.07
C LYS A 131 17.30 1.81 9.47
N MET A 132 15.99 1.53 9.53
CA MET A 132 15.26 1.40 10.80
C MET A 132 15.45 0.01 11.40
N VAL A 133 15.62 -1.01 10.56
CA VAL A 133 15.91 -2.41 10.94
C VAL A 133 16.91 -3.02 9.97
N ALA A 134 17.58 -4.09 10.39
CA ALA A 134 18.51 -4.82 9.55
C ALA A 134 17.81 -5.79 8.57
N LYS A 135 16.69 -6.39 8.97
CA LYS A 135 15.90 -7.33 8.17
C LYS A 135 14.43 -6.89 8.15
N ALA A 136 13.74 -7.15 7.03
CA ALA A 136 12.33 -6.78 6.87
C ALA A 136 11.42 -7.41 7.94
N ARG A 137 11.71 -8.64 8.37
CA ARG A 137 10.96 -9.35 9.42
C ARG A 137 11.03 -8.69 10.80
N ASP A 138 12.05 -7.87 11.04
CA ASP A 138 12.24 -7.21 12.34
C ASP A 138 11.35 -5.98 12.49
N TRP A 139 10.69 -5.53 11.40
CA TRP A 139 9.74 -4.44 11.45
C TRP A 139 8.31 -4.97 11.64
N GLU A 140 7.80 -4.86 12.86
CA GLU A 140 6.49 -5.40 13.25
C GLU A 140 5.29 -4.72 12.56
N TRP A 141 5.46 -3.47 12.12
CA TRP A 141 4.40 -2.68 11.46
C TRP A 141 4.35 -2.90 9.94
N SER A 142 4.61 -4.12 9.52
CA SER A 142 4.61 -4.56 8.13
C SER A 142 3.91 -5.92 8.00
N SER A 143 3.23 -6.11 6.86
CA SER A 143 2.64 -7.40 6.48
C SER A 143 3.66 -8.44 6.00
N PHE A 144 4.96 -8.14 6.00
CA PHE A 144 5.98 -9.04 5.47
C PHE A 144 5.94 -10.45 6.10
N ARG A 145 5.74 -10.54 7.42
CA ARG A 145 5.67 -11.83 8.15
C ARG A 145 4.55 -12.74 7.63
N VAL A 146 3.40 -12.17 7.26
CA VAL A 146 2.27 -12.92 6.68
C VAL A 146 2.70 -13.64 5.40
N TYR A 147 3.47 -12.97 4.56
CA TYR A 147 4.01 -13.53 3.32
C TYR A 147 5.20 -14.47 3.54
N GLU A 148 6.04 -14.22 4.54
CA GLU A 148 7.15 -15.10 4.92
C GLU A 148 6.62 -16.43 5.49
N GLU A 149 5.49 -16.42 6.16
CA GLU A 149 4.80 -17.60 6.67
C GLU A 149 3.95 -18.29 5.58
N GLY A 150 3.52 -17.53 4.58
CA GLY A 150 2.72 -18.02 3.45
C GLY A 150 1.25 -18.27 3.77
N GLU A 151 0.76 -17.74 4.90
CA GLU A 151 -0.60 -17.95 5.35
C GLU A 151 -1.37 -16.63 5.45
N PRO A 152 -2.59 -16.54 4.86
CA PRO A 152 -3.42 -15.37 5.01
C PRO A 152 -3.89 -15.22 6.45
N THR A 153 -4.20 -14.00 6.84
CA THR A 153 -4.82 -13.70 8.13
C THR A 153 -6.21 -13.13 7.90
N MET A 154 -7.00 -12.97 8.96
CA MET A 154 -8.27 -12.25 8.84
C MET A 154 -8.10 -10.81 8.37
N PHE A 155 -6.91 -10.25 8.57
CA PHE A 155 -6.59 -8.86 8.25
C PHE A 155 -5.89 -8.68 6.90
N VAL A 156 -4.98 -9.58 6.53
CA VAL A 156 -4.20 -9.53 5.29
C VAL A 156 -4.61 -10.67 4.38
N ASP A 157 -5.03 -10.34 3.17
CA ASP A 157 -5.27 -11.27 2.09
C ASP A 157 -3.96 -11.51 1.32
N LEU A 158 -3.74 -12.70 0.76
CA LEU A 158 -2.57 -12.92 -0.10
C LEU A 158 -2.86 -12.39 -1.51
N LEU A 159 -1.85 -11.77 -2.12
CA LEU A 159 -1.90 -11.40 -3.53
C LEU A 159 -2.05 -12.65 -4.41
N PRO A 160 -2.93 -12.65 -5.42
CA PRO A 160 -3.03 -13.75 -6.39
C PRO A 160 -1.68 -14.09 -7.04
N SER A 161 -0.91 -13.08 -7.42
CA SER A 161 0.43 -13.24 -8.00
C SER A 161 1.45 -13.88 -7.03
N PHE A 162 1.27 -13.76 -5.72
CA PHE A 162 2.09 -14.47 -4.73
C PHE A 162 1.86 -15.99 -4.80
N GLU A 163 0.61 -16.43 -4.93
CA GLU A 163 0.30 -17.86 -5.08
C GLU A 163 0.89 -18.44 -6.37
N GLY A 164 1.06 -17.61 -7.40
CA GLY A 164 1.73 -17.95 -8.66
C GLY A 164 3.26 -18.11 -8.58
N LEU A 165 3.91 -17.68 -7.49
CA LEU A 165 5.38 -17.79 -7.37
C LEU A 165 5.90 -19.22 -7.29
N ALA A 166 5.09 -20.18 -6.81
CA ALA A 166 5.49 -21.58 -6.73
C ALA A 166 4.24 -22.49 -6.62
N ARG A 167 4.46 -23.79 -6.81
CA ARG A 167 3.38 -24.80 -6.75
C ARG A 167 2.75 -24.92 -5.35
N THR A 168 3.44 -24.55 -4.29
CA THR A 168 2.94 -24.60 -2.92
C THR A 168 3.17 -23.26 -2.22
N ARG A 169 2.27 -22.86 -1.32
CA ARG A 169 2.40 -21.63 -0.54
C ARG A 169 3.69 -21.57 0.26
N LYS A 170 4.10 -22.69 0.87
CA LYS A 170 5.37 -22.79 1.59
C LYS A 170 6.57 -22.44 0.70
N ARG A 171 6.58 -22.92 -0.54
CA ARG A 171 7.65 -22.59 -1.49
C ARG A 171 7.53 -21.15 -1.98
N ALA A 172 6.32 -20.65 -2.22
CA ALA A 172 6.09 -19.26 -2.57
C ALA A 172 6.59 -18.30 -1.45
N ALA A 173 6.33 -18.62 -0.19
CA ALA A 173 6.83 -17.89 0.97
C ALA A 173 8.37 -17.84 1.01
N GLN A 174 9.03 -18.97 0.78
CA GLN A 174 10.50 -19.02 0.69
C GLN A 174 11.04 -18.15 -0.44
N VAL A 175 10.48 -18.29 -1.66
CA VAL A 175 10.87 -17.49 -2.83
C VAL A 175 10.68 -16.01 -2.54
N PHE A 176 9.54 -15.62 -1.97
CA PHE A 176 9.28 -14.22 -1.65
C PHE A 176 10.22 -13.68 -0.57
N ALA A 177 10.48 -14.48 0.49
CA ALA A 177 11.44 -14.09 1.52
C ALA A 177 12.86 -13.92 0.95
N GLU A 178 13.31 -14.81 0.04
CA GLU A 178 14.57 -14.66 -0.68
C GLU A 178 14.60 -13.37 -1.52
N LEU A 179 13.50 -13.05 -2.23
CA LEU A 179 13.39 -11.82 -3.02
C LEU A 179 13.48 -10.55 -2.15
N VAL A 180 12.83 -10.54 -0.98
CA VAL A 180 12.84 -9.38 -0.07
C VAL A 180 14.18 -9.24 0.64
N ASN A 181 14.79 -10.34 1.09
CA ASN A 181 16.09 -10.34 1.79
C ASN A 181 17.28 -10.19 0.85
N GLY A 182 17.07 -10.26 -0.46
CA GLY A 182 18.10 -10.02 -1.48
C GLY A 182 18.46 -8.54 -1.62
N LYS A 183 18.89 -8.16 -2.82
CA LYS A 183 19.29 -6.76 -3.12
C LYS A 183 18.15 -5.79 -2.80
N VAL A 184 18.44 -4.82 -1.93
CA VAL A 184 17.49 -3.74 -1.62
C VAL A 184 17.33 -2.86 -2.86
N VAL A 185 16.10 -2.73 -3.34
CA VAL A 185 15.76 -1.87 -4.46
C VAL A 185 16.02 -0.42 -4.05
N LYS A 186 16.75 0.33 -4.87
CA LYS A 186 16.94 1.78 -4.64
C LYS A 186 15.57 2.45 -4.58
N GLN A 187 15.49 3.56 -3.83
CA GLN A 187 14.25 4.33 -3.78
C GLN A 187 13.93 4.77 -5.20
N ASP A 188 12.82 4.27 -5.72
CA ASP A 188 12.33 4.63 -7.02
C ASP A 188 11.05 5.44 -6.86
N ASP A 189 11.06 6.62 -7.45
CA ASP A 189 9.92 7.52 -7.44
C ASP A 189 8.77 7.02 -8.35
N GLY A 190 8.99 6.04 -9.22
CA GLY A 190 7.96 5.46 -10.08
C GLY A 190 6.75 4.97 -9.30
N TRP A 191 6.96 4.26 -8.18
CA TRP A 191 5.89 3.78 -7.29
C TRP A 191 5.05 4.89 -6.65
N THR A 192 5.54 6.13 -6.65
CA THR A 192 4.91 7.25 -5.96
C THR A 192 4.51 8.40 -6.87
N ARG A 193 5.03 8.45 -8.10
CA ARG A 193 4.79 9.52 -9.07
C ARG A 193 3.81 9.13 -10.16
N SER A 194 3.84 7.86 -10.61
CA SER A 194 2.95 7.37 -11.67
C SER A 194 1.50 7.32 -11.20
N ARG A 195 0.56 7.42 -12.14
CA ARG A 195 -0.88 7.22 -11.88
C ARG A 195 -1.31 5.77 -12.09
N VAL A 196 -0.62 5.07 -12.98
CA VAL A 196 -0.83 3.66 -13.33
C VAL A 196 0.53 2.99 -13.45
N ILE A 197 0.68 1.80 -12.95
CA ILE A 197 1.90 1.00 -12.93
C ILE A 197 1.56 -0.38 -13.44
N GLY A 198 2.21 -0.82 -14.51
CA GLY A 198 1.93 -2.08 -15.17
C GLY A 198 2.55 -2.14 -16.56
N THR A 199 2.18 -3.16 -17.33
CA THR A 199 2.56 -3.29 -18.73
C THR A 199 1.99 -2.14 -19.58
N GLU A 200 2.58 -1.88 -20.73
CA GLU A 200 2.03 -0.88 -21.67
C GLU A 200 0.58 -1.17 -22.07
N ILE A 201 0.21 -2.44 -22.20
CA ILE A 201 -1.15 -2.87 -22.53
C ILE A 201 -2.09 -2.49 -21.39
N PHE A 202 -1.70 -2.76 -20.15
CA PHE A 202 -2.48 -2.39 -18.96
C PHE A 202 -2.63 -0.88 -18.85
N ILE A 203 -1.53 -0.13 -18.99
CA ILE A 203 -1.52 1.33 -18.91
C ILE A 203 -2.46 1.92 -19.97
N LYS A 204 -2.36 1.49 -21.24
CA LYS A 204 -3.25 1.93 -22.31
C LYS A 204 -4.72 1.61 -22.04
N ARG A 205 -5.01 0.43 -21.48
CA ARG A 205 -6.37 0.04 -21.11
C ARG A 205 -6.97 0.95 -20.04
N ILE A 206 -6.19 1.32 -19.03
CA ILE A 206 -6.67 2.15 -17.90
C ILE A 206 -6.77 3.63 -18.29
N LEU A 207 -5.82 4.16 -19.03
CA LEU A 207 -5.74 5.58 -19.37
C LEU A 207 -6.48 5.94 -20.67
N GLY A 208 -6.74 4.97 -21.53
CA GLY A 208 -7.44 5.18 -22.80
C GLY A 208 -6.65 5.93 -23.87
N THR A 209 -5.41 6.40 -23.60
CA THR A 209 -4.54 7.11 -24.55
C THR A 209 -3.06 6.85 -24.30
N PRO A 210 -2.22 6.87 -25.37
CA PRO A 210 -0.77 6.64 -25.25
C PRO A 210 0.04 7.79 -24.61
N HIS A 211 -0.57 8.89 -24.20
CA HIS A 211 0.11 10.15 -23.85
C HIS A 211 -0.14 10.68 -22.44
N ASP A 212 -0.32 9.83 -21.42
CA ASP A 212 -0.18 10.31 -20.04
C ASP A 212 1.31 10.27 -19.66
N PRO A 213 1.99 11.44 -19.50
CA PRO A 213 3.41 11.49 -19.13
C PRO A 213 3.69 10.92 -17.73
N LEU A 214 2.63 10.57 -16.99
CA LEU A 214 2.70 9.94 -15.67
C LEU A 214 2.52 8.41 -15.71
N ALA A 215 2.37 7.82 -16.91
CA ALA A 215 2.43 6.37 -17.09
C ALA A 215 3.90 5.94 -17.12
N ALA A 216 4.35 5.21 -16.10
CA ALA A 216 5.69 4.65 -16.08
C ALA A 216 5.62 3.12 -16.06
N GLY A 217 6.49 2.48 -16.82
CA GLY A 217 6.83 1.08 -16.63
C GLY A 217 7.55 0.89 -15.28
N PRO A 218 7.75 -0.37 -14.83
CA PRO A 218 8.51 -0.60 -13.62
C PRO A 218 9.93 -0.10 -13.80
N PRO A 219 10.54 0.34 -12.73
CA PRO A 219 12.00 0.54 -12.74
C PRO A 219 12.68 -0.81 -12.93
N GLY A 220 13.54 -0.88 -13.91
CA GLY A 220 14.37 -2.04 -14.23
C GLY A 220 15.31 -2.45 -13.11
#